data_9d47a065c7793d7c6421aa53bfe93bf8
#
_entry.id   9d47a065c7793d7c6421aa53bfe93bf8
#
_cell.length_a   1.000
_cell.length_b   1.000
_cell.length_c   1.000
_cell.angle_alpha   90.00
_cell.angle_beta   90.00
_cell.angle_gamma   90.00
#
_symmetry.space_group_name_H-M   'P 1'
#
loop_
_entity.id
_entity.type
_entity.pdbx_description
1 polymer ?
#
loop_
_entity_poly.entity_id
_entity_poly.type
_entity_poly.pdbx_seq_one_letter_code
_entity_poly.pdbx_strand_id
1 'polypeptide(L)'
;RHDRAMKVVVIDDDPTGSQTVHGCPLLLRWDVETLRRALRHPSPLLFLLADTRSLAPAAAAERNRDIAGNLAGALGAEALQRADVLLVSRGDSTLRGHGVLEPDTLQDAFGPFDATFHVPAFLEGGRTTVNGVHLLHGQPVHTTPFAKDRLFGFSSSDLAAWLQEKSRGAIRRADVQRISGRELDAAGGAGLPRLMDRLRALRGNVPVVVDAERQQQLCAFGAAVRA
;
A
#
# COMPACT_ATOMS: atom_id res chain seq x y z
N ARG A 1 6.17 -14.81 -24.21
CA ARG A 1 5.70 -13.69 -23.36
C ARG A 1 6.92 -12.86 -23.03
N HIS A 2 6.99 -11.63 -23.54
CA HIS A 2 8.02 -10.69 -23.13
C HIS A 2 7.85 -10.45 -21.63
N ASP A 3 8.94 -10.66 -20.90
CA ASP A 3 9.06 -10.38 -19.47
C ASP A 3 9.04 -8.85 -19.31
N ARG A 4 7.83 -8.25 -19.35
CA ARG A 4 7.66 -6.83 -19.09
C ARG A 4 7.90 -6.60 -17.60
N ALA A 5 8.95 -5.87 -17.29
CA ALA A 5 9.26 -5.51 -15.92
C ALA A 5 8.08 -4.76 -15.29
N MET A 6 7.58 -5.25 -14.16
CA MET A 6 6.51 -4.61 -13.39
C MET A 6 6.92 -3.19 -12.98
N LYS A 7 6.05 -2.22 -13.25
CA LYS A 7 6.17 -0.84 -12.71
C LYS A 7 5.50 -0.75 -11.36
N VAL A 8 6.20 -0.22 -10.39
CA VAL A 8 5.63 0.12 -9.08
C VAL A 8 5.30 1.60 -9.07
N VAL A 9 4.01 1.93 -9.00
CA VAL A 9 3.52 3.31 -8.93
C VAL A 9 3.06 3.58 -7.51
N VAL A 10 3.79 4.46 -6.83
CA VAL A 10 3.51 4.86 -5.45
C VAL A 10 2.76 6.19 -5.45
N ILE A 11 1.55 6.17 -4.91
CA ILE A 11 0.75 7.37 -4.68
C ILE A 11 0.94 7.76 -3.21
N ASP A 12 1.65 8.87 -2.98
CA ASP A 12 2.08 9.30 -1.65
C ASP A 12 1.17 10.41 -1.13
N ASP A 13 0.64 10.23 0.07
CA ASP A 13 -0.27 11.17 0.71
C ASP A 13 0.43 12.38 1.34
N ASP A 14 1.76 12.32 1.51
CA ASP A 14 2.55 13.35 2.20
C ASP A 14 3.95 13.51 1.59
N PRO A 15 4.44 14.76 1.39
CA PRO A 15 5.73 15.01 0.76
C PRO A 15 6.94 14.45 1.53
N THR A 16 6.83 14.17 2.82
CA THR A 16 7.94 13.62 3.60
C THR A 16 8.31 12.19 3.19
N GLY A 17 7.38 11.46 2.59
CA GLY A 17 7.59 10.07 2.17
C GLY A 17 8.60 9.91 1.04
N SER A 18 8.64 10.83 0.09
CA SER A 18 9.52 10.76 -1.07
C SER A 18 10.99 11.06 -0.75
N GLN A 19 11.29 11.60 0.42
CA GLN A 19 12.66 11.93 0.84
C GLN A 19 13.54 10.69 1.06
N THR A 20 12.96 9.52 1.17
CA THR A 20 13.68 8.26 1.42
C THR A 20 14.05 7.52 0.13
N VAL A 21 13.71 8.05 -1.05
CA VAL A 21 13.86 7.36 -2.34
C VAL A 21 14.78 8.14 -3.27
N HIS A 22 15.65 7.40 -4.00
CA HIS A 22 16.62 7.97 -4.94
C HIS A 22 16.49 7.35 -6.33
N GLY A 23 16.82 8.12 -7.37
CA GLY A 23 16.96 7.62 -8.73
C GLY A 23 15.66 7.22 -9.42
N CYS A 24 14.51 7.69 -8.95
CA CYS A 24 13.22 7.46 -9.59
C CYS A 24 12.49 8.79 -9.86
N PRO A 25 11.58 8.83 -10.87
CA PRO A 25 10.74 9.99 -11.08
C PRO A 25 9.85 10.28 -9.88
N LEU A 26 9.75 11.55 -9.51
CA LEU A 26 8.78 12.08 -8.56
C LEU A 26 7.90 13.09 -9.30
N LEU A 27 6.60 12.79 -9.41
CA LEU A 27 5.65 13.64 -10.11
C LEU A 27 4.82 14.45 -9.12
N LEU A 28 4.74 15.75 -9.40
CA LEU A 28 3.85 16.70 -8.71
C LEU A 28 2.58 16.98 -9.54
N ARG A 29 2.52 16.42 -10.74
CA ARG A 29 1.40 16.48 -11.68
C ARG A 29 1.13 15.10 -12.23
N TRP A 30 -0.13 14.82 -12.56
CA TRP A 30 -0.58 13.51 -13.01
C TRP A 30 -1.50 13.60 -14.24
N ASP A 31 -1.31 14.61 -15.08
CA ASP A 31 -1.92 14.61 -16.41
C ASP A 31 -1.40 13.42 -17.25
N VAL A 32 -2.21 12.97 -18.19
CA VAL A 32 -1.92 11.75 -18.97
C VAL A 32 -0.56 11.81 -19.66
N GLU A 33 -0.16 12.96 -20.21
CA GLU A 33 1.11 13.08 -20.92
C GLU A 33 2.31 13.01 -19.97
N THR A 34 2.21 13.64 -18.80
CA THR A 34 3.25 13.54 -17.76
C THR A 34 3.41 12.10 -17.28
N LEU A 35 2.29 11.39 -17.04
CA LEU A 35 2.30 9.99 -16.65
C LEU A 35 2.89 9.08 -17.76
N ARG A 36 2.55 9.31 -19.02
CA ARG A 36 3.12 8.58 -20.15
C ARG A 36 4.64 8.68 -20.19
N ARG A 37 5.17 9.90 -20.05
CA ARG A 37 6.63 10.11 -20.00
C ARG A 37 7.29 9.40 -18.83
N ALA A 38 6.66 9.44 -17.66
CA ALA A 38 7.17 8.77 -16.47
C ALA A 38 7.14 7.24 -16.59
N LEU A 39 6.10 6.68 -17.21
CA LEU A 39 5.99 5.23 -17.46
C LEU A 39 7.08 4.71 -18.41
N ARG A 40 7.58 5.54 -19.33
CA ARG A 40 8.71 5.21 -20.23
C ARG A 40 10.06 5.29 -19.53
N HIS A 41 10.16 5.96 -18.40
CA HIS A 41 11.42 6.08 -17.67
C HIS A 41 11.92 4.69 -17.27
N PRO A 42 13.24 4.40 -17.34
CA PRO A 42 13.78 3.07 -17.07
C PRO A 42 13.63 2.62 -15.63
N SER A 43 13.46 3.55 -14.65
CA SER A 43 13.23 3.17 -13.26
C SER A 43 11.98 2.29 -13.13
N PRO A 44 12.04 1.17 -12.41
CA PRO A 44 10.85 0.36 -12.11
C PRO A 44 9.92 1.03 -11.10
N LEU A 45 10.35 2.12 -10.48
CA LEU A 45 9.65 2.83 -9.41
C LEU A 45 9.30 4.23 -9.88
N LEU A 46 8.04 4.62 -9.66
CA LEU A 46 7.48 5.93 -9.97
C LEU A 46 6.71 6.44 -8.74
N PHE A 47 7.05 7.65 -8.27
CA PHE A 47 6.32 8.33 -7.19
C PHE A 47 5.42 9.42 -7.73
N LEU A 48 4.19 9.46 -7.20
CA LEU A 48 3.21 10.52 -7.40
C LEU A 48 2.92 11.16 -6.04
N LEU A 49 3.19 12.45 -5.90
CA LEU A 49 2.82 13.18 -4.69
C LEU A 49 1.36 13.64 -4.80
N ALA A 50 0.44 12.89 -4.20
CA ALA A 50 -0.97 13.26 -4.12
C ALA A 50 -1.23 14.35 -3.08
N ASP A 51 -0.44 14.39 -2.01
CA ASP A 51 -0.54 15.38 -0.94
C ASP A 51 -1.97 15.50 -0.36
N THR A 52 -2.54 14.34 -0.02
CA THR A 52 -3.97 14.22 0.36
C THR A 52 -4.19 14.15 1.87
N ARG A 53 -3.14 13.95 2.68
CA ARG A 53 -3.29 13.74 4.14
C ARG A 53 -4.03 14.87 4.82
N SER A 54 -3.79 16.12 4.42
CA SER A 54 -4.44 17.30 4.98
C SER A 54 -5.82 17.60 4.40
N LEU A 55 -6.24 16.87 3.37
CA LEU A 55 -7.52 17.10 2.71
C LEU A 55 -8.68 16.44 3.45
N ALA A 56 -9.87 17.03 3.30
CA ALA A 56 -11.10 16.37 3.69
C ALA A 56 -11.29 15.05 2.91
N PRO A 57 -12.00 14.05 3.48
CA PRO A 57 -12.14 12.73 2.83
C PRO A 57 -12.65 12.79 1.39
N ALA A 58 -13.67 13.60 1.10
CA ALA A 58 -14.23 13.73 -0.26
C ALA A 58 -13.18 14.27 -1.25
N ALA A 59 -12.40 15.28 -0.87
CA ALA A 59 -11.35 15.85 -1.71
C ALA A 59 -10.18 14.87 -1.92
N ALA A 60 -9.81 14.12 -0.90
CA ALA A 60 -8.80 13.07 -0.99
C ALA A 60 -9.24 11.96 -1.96
N ALA A 61 -10.49 11.51 -1.87
CA ALA A 61 -11.06 10.52 -2.77
C ALA A 61 -11.10 11.01 -4.22
N GLU A 62 -11.54 12.24 -4.45
CA GLU A 62 -11.58 12.85 -5.79
C GLU A 62 -10.19 12.89 -6.42
N ARG A 63 -9.18 13.34 -5.68
CA ARG A 63 -7.80 13.38 -6.16
C ARG A 63 -7.25 12.00 -6.52
N ASN A 64 -7.51 10.99 -5.71
CA ASN A 64 -7.13 9.61 -6.01
C ASN A 64 -7.86 9.07 -7.26
N ARG A 65 -9.14 9.39 -7.47
CA ARG A 65 -9.86 9.02 -8.70
C ARG A 65 -9.24 9.66 -9.93
N ASP A 66 -8.89 10.94 -9.87
CA ASP A 66 -8.25 11.65 -10.97
C ASP A 66 -6.90 11.01 -11.33
N ILE A 67 -6.07 10.73 -10.33
CA ILE A 67 -4.79 10.05 -10.52
C ILE A 67 -5.00 8.68 -11.19
N ALA A 68 -5.90 7.87 -10.65
CA ALA A 68 -6.17 6.53 -11.15
C ALA A 68 -6.74 6.52 -12.57
N GLY A 69 -7.66 7.44 -12.88
CA GLY A 69 -8.24 7.60 -14.21
C GLY A 69 -7.19 8.03 -15.25
N ASN A 70 -6.35 9.00 -14.90
CA ASN A 70 -5.28 9.47 -15.78
C ASN A 70 -4.19 8.41 -15.97
N LEU A 71 -3.88 7.64 -14.93
CA LEU A 71 -2.95 6.52 -15.02
C LEU A 71 -3.48 5.43 -15.96
N ALA A 72 -4.75 5.08 -15.86
CA ALA A 72 -5.38 4.13 -16.77
C ALA A 72 -5.33 4.61 -18.24
N GLY A 73 -5.58 5.90 -18.47
CA GLY A 73 -5.45 6.51 -19.79
C GLY A 73 -4.00 6.48 -20.32
N ALA A 74 -3.03 6.76 -19.47
CA ALA A 74 -1.61 6.72 -19.82
C ALA A 74 -1.15 5.30 -20.16
N LEU A 75 -1.58 4.29 -19.40
CA LEU A 75 -1.26 2.88 -19.67
C LEU A 75 -1.80 2.45 -21.03
N GLY A 76 -3.05 2.76 -21.35
CA GLY A 76 -3.66 2.43 -22.62
C GLY A 76 -2.92 3.05 -23.82
N ALA A 77 -2.47 4.31 -23.67
CA ALA A 77 -1.70 4.99 -24.70
C ALA A 77 -0.31 4.38 -24.93
N GLU A 78 0.28 3.76 -23.92
CA GLU A 78 1.58 3.08 -24.01
C GLU A 78 1.46 1.57 -24.31
N ALA A 79 0.25 1.09 -24.60
CA ALA A 79 -0.05 -0.34 -24.78
C ALA A 79 0.36 -1.22 -23.59
N LEU A 80 0.36 -0.63 -22.39
CA LEU A 80 0.59 -1.33 -21.14
C LEU A 80 -0.73 -1.82 -20.55
N GLN A 81 -0.69 -2.95 -19.89
CA GLN A 81 -1.84 -3.49 -19.18
C GLN A 81 -1.82 -3.05 -17.71
N ARG A 82 -2.98 -3.04 -17.06
CA ARG A 82 -3.06 -2.80 -15.61
C ARG A 82 -2.24 -3.83 -14.82
N ALA A 83 -2.14 -5.06 -15.32
CA ALA A 83 -1.32 -6.11 -14.73
C ALA A 83 0.19 -5.83 -14.77
N ASP A 84 0.64 -4.88 -15.60
CA ASP A 84 2.04 -4.44 -15.65
C ASP A 84 2.38 -3.43 -14.53
N VAL A 85 1.40 -3.05 -13.73
CA VAL A 85 1.53 -2.03 -12.69
C VAL A 85 1.13 -2.57 -11.33
N LEU A 86 1.98 -2.39 -10.34
CA LEU A 86 1.65 -2.55 -8.93
C LEU A 86 1.37 -1.17 -8.33
N LEU A 87 0.15 -0.94 -7.87
CA LEU A 87 -0.19 0.29 -7.17
C LEU A 87 0.13 0.19 -5.69
N VAL A 88 0.76 1.24 -5.16
CA VAL A 88 1.02 1.40 -3.73
C VAL A 88 0.38 2.70 -3.27
N SER A 89 -0.58 2.62 -2.37
CA SER A 89 -1.11 3.77 -1.63
C SER A 89 -0.24 3.95 -0.38
N ARG A 90 0.65 4.94 -0.41
CA ARG A 90 1.57 5.19 0.69
C ARG A 90 0.97 6.20 1.66
N GLY A 91 0.74 5.75 2.89
CA GLY A 91 0.23 6.55 3.98
C GLY A 91 1.21 6.64 5.15
N ASP A 92 0.70 7.05 6.29
CA ASP A 92 1.47 7.22 7.52
C ASP A 92 1.67 5.89 8.26
N SER A 93 2.91 5.57 8.58
CA SER A 93 3.27 4.37 9.36
C SER A 93 2.78 4.41 10.81
N THR A 94 2.25 5.52 11.29
CA THR A 94 1.57 5.64 12.59
C THR A 94 0.04 5.55 12.49
N LEU A 95 -0.47 5.10 11.34
CA LEU A 95 -1.89 4.83 11.05
C LEU A 95 -2.79 6.08 10.96
N ARG A 96 -2.22 7.28 10.77
CA ARG A 96 -2.97 8.50 10.43
C ARG A 96 -3.19 8.58 8.92
N GLY A 97 -4.07 9.47 8.51
CA GLY A 97 -4.40 9.66 7.09
C GLY A 97 -5.62 8.85 6.66
N HIS A 98 -5.84 8.82 5.35
CA HIS A 98 -7.01 8.17 4.72
C HIS A 98 -6.70 6.71 4.35
N GLY A 99 -6.21 5.92 5.31
CA GLY A 99 -5.63 4.60 5.09
C GLY A 99 -6.58 3.52 4.56
N VAL A 100 -7.89 3.72 4.63
CA VAL A 100 -8.91 2.84 4.01
C VAL A 100 -9.51 3.51 2.79
N LEU A 101 -9.87 4.79 2.88
CA LEU A 101 -10.53 5.53 1.82
C LEU A 101 -9.72 5.57 0.52
N GLU A 102 -8.41 5.84 0.60
CA GLU A 102 -7.57 5.96 -0.60
C GLU A 102 -7.39 4.63 -1.33
N PRO A 103 -7.04 3.52 -0.68
CA PRO A 103 -7.02 2.21 -1.34
C PRO A 103 -8.37 1.81 -1.94
N ASP A 104 -9.48 2.06 -1.25
CA ASP A 104 -10.82 1.75 -1.76
C ASP A 104 -11.14 2.57 -3.02
N THR A 105 -10.79 3.84 -3.03
CA THR A 105 -10.97 4.70 -4.20
C THR A 105 -10.14 4.21 -5.40
N LEU A 106 -8.91 3.75 -5.16
CA LEU A 106 -8.07 3.16 -6.21
C LEU A 106 -8.65 1.83 -6.72
N GLN A 107 -9.20 1.00 -5.85
CA GLN A 107 -9.93 -0.22 -6.22
C GLN A 107 -11.09 0.10 -7.17
N ASP A 108 -11.88 1.10 -6.85
CA ASP A 108 -13.05 1.49 -7.63
C ASP A 108 -12.67 2.09 -8.99
N ALA A 109 -11.62 2.88 -9.04
CA ALA A 109 -11.23 3.62 -10.24
C ALA A 109 -10.25 2.87 -11.15
N PHE A 110 -9.40 2.01 -10.60
CA PHE A 110 -8.35 1.30 -11.35
C PHE A 110 -8.51 -0.23 -11.32
N GLY A 111 -9.14 -0.79 -10.29
CA GLY A 111 -9.31 -2.23 -10.12
C GLY A 111 -10.03 -2.94 -11.29
N PRO A 112 -10.50 -4.16 -11.07
CA PRO A 112 -10.55 -4.84 -9.78
C PRO A 112 -9.18 -5.38 -9.32
N PHE A 113 -8.98 -5.42 -8.00
CA PHE A 113 -7.84 -6.09 -7.36
C PHE A 113 -8.28 -7.40 -6.71
N ASP A 114 -7.37 -8.34 -6.59
CA ASP A 114 -7.62 -9.60 -5.87
C ASP A 114 -7.46 -9.43 -4.35
N ALA A 115 -6.59 -8.51 -3.93
CA ALA A 115 -6.33 -8.21 -2.53
C ALA A 115 -5.82 -6.78 -2.34
N THR A 116 -5.99 -6.26 -1.12
CA THR A 116 -5.31 -5.06 -0.64
C THR A 116 -4.43 -5.45 0.55
N PHE A 117 -3.12 -5.28 0.41
CA PHE A 117 -2.15 -5.56 1.47
C PHE A 117 -1.91 -4.31 2.31
N HIS A 118 -2.03 -4.47 3.64
CA HIS A 118 -1.74 -3.42 4.61
C HIS A 118 -0.41 -3.71 5.28
N VAL A 119 0.60 -2.91 4.94
CA VAL A 119 2.00 -3.09 5.39
C VAL A 119 2.49 -1.76 5.96
N PRO A 120 1.99 -1.32 7.13
CA PRO A 120 2.34 -0.03 7.69
C PRO A 120 3.73 0.01 8.33
N ALA A 121 4.54 -1.02 8.15
CA ALA A 121 5.88 -1.10 8.72
C ALA A 121 6.81 -0.01 8.19
N PHE A 122 7.58 0.57 9.10
CA PHE A 122 8.70 1.45 8.82
C PHE A 122 9.80 1.16 9.85
N LEU A 123 10.66 0.22 9.53
CA LEU A 123 11.60 -0.38 10.48
C LEU A 123 12.60 0.63 11.01
N GLU A 124 13.12 1.51 10.16
CA GLU A 124 14.06 2.57 10.55
C GLU A 124 13.44 3.55 11.55
N GLY A 125 12.13 3.77 11.46
CA GLY A 125 11.37 4.59 12.40
C GLY A 125 10.80 3.82 13.58
N GLY A 126 11.13 2.55 13.75
CA GLY A 126 10.64 1.71 14.85
C GLY A 126 9.19 1.27 14.72
N ARG A 127 8.61 1.32 13.50
CA ARG A 127 7.24 0.84 13.24
C ARG A 127 7.30 -0.58 12.74
N THR A 128 6.75 -1.49 13.53
CA THR A 128 6.72 -2.93 13.25
C THR A 128 5.31 -3.48 13.42
N THR A 129 5.04 -4.62 12.80
CA THR A 129 3.78 -5.34 12.96
C THR A 129 4.08 -6.78 13.36
N VAL A 130 3.55 -7.19 14.51
CA VAL A 130 3.76 -8.51 15.10
C VAL A 130 2.42 -9.12 15.44
N ASN A 131 2.14 -10.30 14.87
CA ASN A 131 0.85 -10.99 15.08
C ASN A 131 -0.37 -10.09 14.76
N GLY A 132 -0.27 -9.27 13.74
CA GLY A 132 -1.32 -8.34 13.33
C GLY A 132 -1.41 -7.08 14.19
N VAL A 133 -0.59 -6.93 15.22
CA VAL A 133 -0.55 -5.76 16.10
C VAL A 133 0.55 -4.80 15.66
N HIS A 134 0.17 -3.55 15.40
CA HIS A 134 1.11 -2.52 14.98
C HIS A 134 1.74 -1.82 16.20
N LEU A 135 3.07 -1.73 16.16
CA LEU A 135 3.87 -1.24 17.27
C LEU A 135 4.71 -0.03 16.85
N LEU A 136 4.91 0.89 17.79
CA LEU A 136 5.89 1.99 17.71
C LEU A 136 6.91 1.80 18.82
N HIS A 137 8.16 1.55 18.47
CA HIS A 137 9.23 1.24 19.42
C HIS A 137 8.82 0.16 20.44
N GLY A 138 8.16 -0.90 19.97
CA GLY A 138 7.72 -2.02 20.78
C GLY A 138 6.44 -1.79 21.57
N GLN A 139 5.84 -0.60 21.53
CA GLN A 139 4.58 -0.28 22.21
C GLN A 139 3.39 -0.30 21.22
N PRO A 140 2.23 -0.83 21.63
CA PRO A 140 1.03 -0.75 20.78
C PRO A 140 0.74 0.68 20.35
N VAL A 141 0.59 0.92 19.07
CA VAL A 141 0.50 2.28 18.50
C VAL A 141 -0.71 3.05 19.02
N HIS A 142 -1.81 2.37 19.42
CA HIS A 142 -2.99 3.03 20.00
C HIS A 142 -2.73 3.66 21.37
N THR A 143 -1.64 3.28 22.07
CA THR A 143 -1.24 3.86 23.37
C THR A 143 -0.37 5.10 23.20
N THR A 144 -0.01 5.45 21.98
CA THR A 144 0.84 6.60 21.66
C THR A 144 0.01 7.85 21.37
N PRO A 145 0.62 9.05 21.41
CA PRO A 145 -0.08 10.29 21.05
C PRO A 145 -0.67 10.29 19.63
N PHE A 146 -0.13 9.50 18.70
CA PHE A 146 -0.62 9.41 17.31
C PHE A 146 -2.07 8.91 17.23
N ALA A 147 -2.46 8.01 18.13
CA ALA A 147 -3.84 7.51 18.20
C ALA A 147 -4.85 8.55 18.68
N LYS A 148 -4.37 9.63 19.30
CA LYS A 148 -5.20 10.74 19.78
C LYS A 148 -5.27 11.89 18.79
N ASP A 149 -4.82 11.67 17.55
CA ASP A 149 -4.91 12.65 16.48
C ASP A 149 -6.37 13.13 16.32
N ARG A 150 -6.56 14.44 16.17
CA ARG A 150 -7.88 15.03 16.12
C ARG A 150 -8.70 14.58 14.91
N LEU A 151 -8.05 14.35 13.77
CA LEU A 151 -8.69 13.96 12.51
C LEU A 151 -8.64 12.46 12.27
N PHE A 152 -7.55 11.82 12.66
CA PHE A 152 -7.22 10.44 12.29
C PHE A 152 -7.04 9.52 13.50
N GLY A 153 -7.55 9.92 14.66
CA GLY A 153 -7.47 9.11 15.87
C GLY A 153 -8.08 7.72 15.70
N PHE A 154 -7.60 6.76 16.47
CA PHE A 154 -8.04 5.37 16.43
C PHE A 154 -7.89 4.71 17.81
N SER A 155 -8.57 3.58 18.00
CA SER A 155 -8.65 2.93 19.31
C SER A 155 -7.93 1.58 19.39
N SER A 156 -7.50 1.01 18.26
CA SER A 156 -6.89 -0.33 18.24
C SER A 156 -5.56 -0.36 17.50
N SER A 157 -4.62 -1.14 18.02
CA SER A 157 -3.36 -1.50 17.36
C SER A 157 -3.46 -2.82 16.59
N ASP A 158 -4.49 -3.63 16.83
CA ASP A 158 -4.82 -4.77 15.99
C ASP A 158 -5.28 -4.25 14.63
N LEU A 159 -4.54 -4.52 13.57
CA LEU A 159 -4.82 -3.95 12.26
C LEU A 159 -6.15 -4.41 11.68
N ALA A 160 -6.60 -5.62 11.97
CA ALA A 160 -7.92 -6.07 11.52
C ALA A 160 -9.05 -5.29 12.21
N ALA A 161 -8.93 -5.02 13.50
CA ALA A 161 -9.86 -4.16 14.24
C ALA A 161 -9.78 -2.70 13.77
N TRP A 162 -8.57 -2.21 13.49
CA TRP A 162 -8.36 -0.86 12.94
C TRP A 162 -9.03 -0.69 11.57
N LEU A 163 -8.91 -1.69 10.69
CA LEU A 163 -9.59 -1.68 9.39
C LEU A 163 -11.11 -1.66 9.55
N GLN A 164 -11.66 -2.42 10.49
CA GLN A 164 -13.10 -2.39 10.79
C GLN A 164 -13.53 -1.00 11.29
N GLU A 165 -12.79 -0.42 12.22
CA GLU A 165 -13.05 0.93 12.75
C GLU A 165 -13.01 1.98 11.63
N LYS A 166 -11.94 2.02 10.84
CA LYS A 166 -11.74 3.03 9.79
C LYS A 166 -12.68 2.89 8.60
N SER A 167 -13.11 1.68 8.29
CA SER A 167 -14.11 1.41 7.26
C SER A 167 -15.55 1.57 7.76
N ARG A 168 -15.74 1.93 9.03
CA ARG A 168 -17.06 1.98 9.67
C ARG A 168 -17.85 0.68 9.54
N GLY A 169 -17.14 -0.44 9.64
CA GLY A 169 -17.71 -1.78 9.58
C GLY A 169 -17.84 -2.36 8.16
N ALA A 170 -17.52 -1.62 7.11
CA ALA A 170 -17.53 -2.16 5.74
C ALA A 170 -16.52 -3.30 5.57
N ILE A 171 -15.38 -3.23 6.22
CA ILE A 171 -14.44 -4.33 6.40
C ILE A 171 -14.70 -4.95 7.76
N ARG A 172 -15.13 -6.19 7.80
CA ARG A 172 -15.32 -6.91 9.06
C ARG A 172 -13.98 -7.49 9.51
N ARG A 173 -13.65 -7.33 10.78
CA ARG A 173 -12.43 -7.89 11.38
C ARG A 173 -12.23 -9.38 11.06
N ALA A 174 -13.33 -10.15 11.09
CA ALA A 174 -13.29 -11.59 10.83
C ALA A 174 -12.91 -11.95 9.37
N ASP A 175 -13.08 -11.03 8.42
CA ASP A 175 -12.77 -11.26 7.01
C ASP A 175 -11.33 -10.86 6.64
N VAL A 176 -10.61 -10.21 7.55
CA VAL A 176 -9.23 -9.80 7.34
C VAL A 176 -8.30 -10.99 7.46
N GLN A 177 -7.53 -11.25 6.42
CA GLN A 177 -6.47 -12.25 6.44
C GLN A 177 -5.16 -11.68 6.98
N ARG A 178 -4.27 -12.55 7.43
CA ARG A 178 -2.95 -12.15 7.91
C ARG A 178 -1.87 -13.03 7.30
N ILE A 179 -0.79 -12.40 6.84
CA ILE A 179 0.47 -13.06 6.53
C ILE A 179 1.37 -12.87 7.74
N SER A 180 1.71 -13.96 8.40
CA SER A 180 2.49 -13.94 9.64
C SER A 180 3.99 -13.77 9.38
N GLY A 181 4.70 -13.24 10.38
CA GLY A 181 6.17 -13.17 10.34
C GLY A 181 6.81 -14.54 10.12
N ARG A 182 6.24 -15.59 10.68
CA ARG A 182 6.70 -16.97 10.47
C ARG A 182 6.58 -17.43 9.00
N GLU A 183 5.48 -17.11 8.34
CA GLU A 183 5.32 -17.39 6.90
C GLU A 183 6.35 -16.64 6.07
N LEU A 184 6.62 -15.38 6.42
CA LEU A 184 7.61 -14.56 5.73
C LEU A 184 9.04 -15.06 5.98
N ASP A 185 9.35 -15.50 7.20
CA ASP A 185 10.64 -16.12 7.50
C ASP A 185 10.85 -17.41 6.69
N ALA A 186 9.83 -18.24 6.57
CA ALA A 186 9.88 -19.45 5.74
C ALA A 186 10.03 -19.09 4.25
N ALA A 187 9.36 -18.03 3.77
CA ALA A 187 9.43 -17.57 2.40
C ALA A 187 10.79 -16.93 2.05
N GLY A 188 11.59 -16.55 3.02
CA GLY A 188 13.00 -16.20 2.82
C GLY A 188 13.88 -17.36 2.34
N GLY A 189 13.35 -18.57 2.32
CA GLY A 189 13.99 -19.81 1.87
C GLY A 189 13.01 -20.68 1.08
N ALA A 190 12.92 -21.96 1.43
CA ALA A 190 12.15 -22.96 0.69
C ALA A 190 10.61 -22.74 0.73
N GLY A 191 10.11 -21.88 1.61
CA GLY A 191 8.69 -21.57 1.74
C GLY A 191 8.14 -20.55 0.72
N LEU A 192 8.97 -19.95 -0.11
CA LEU A 192 8.53 -18.94 -1.08
C LEU A 192 7.43 -19.44 -2.03
N PRO A 193 7.52 -20.63 -2.65
CA PRO A 193 6.45 -21.12 -3.52
C PRO A 193 5.10 -21.23 -2.82
N ARG A 194 5.09 -21.65 -1.56
CA ARG A 194 3.85 -21.75 -0.77
C ARG A 194 3.20 -20.39 -0.54
N LEU A 195 3.99 -19.37 -0.24
CA LEU A 195 3.48 -17.99 -0.08
C LEU A 195 2.95 -17.49 -1.43
N MET A 196 3.67 -17.70 -2.53
CA MET A 196 3.22 -17.32 -3.87
C MET A 196 1.87 -17.95 -4.22
N ASP A 197 1.70 -19.25 -3.97
CA ASP A 197 0.44 -19.96 -4.22
C ASP A 197 -0.70 -19.38 -3.37
N ARG A 198 -0.41 -19.07 -2.12
CA ARG A 198 -1.38 -18.38 -1.24
C ARG A 198 -1.79 -17.03 -1.79
N LEU A 199 -0.85 -16.21 -2.25
CA LEU A 199 -1.16 -14.89 -2.83
C LEU A 199 -1.98 -15.03 -4.11
N ARG A 200 -1.64 -15.99 -4.97
CA ARG A 200 -2.36 -16.26 -6.22
C ARG A 200 -3.80 -16.74 -6.00
N ALA A 201 -4.10 -17.28 -4.83
CA ALA A 201 -5.45 -17.74 -4.47
C ALA A 201 -6.35 -16.62 -3.94
N LEU A 202 -5.81 -15.44 -3.64
CA LEU A 202 -6.60 -14.32 -3.12
C LEU A 202 -7.57 -13.79 -4.18
N ARG A 203 -8.79 -13.43 -3.77
CA ARG A 203 -9.85 -12.91 -4.65
C ARG A 203 -10.70 -11.88 -3.92
N GLY A 204 -11.40 -11.05 -4.71
CA GLY A 204 -12.46 -10.19 -4.20
C GLY A 204 -11.96 -9.01 -3.38
N ASN A 205 -10.75 -8.52 -3.67
CA ASN A 205 -10.11 -7.44 -2.93
C ASN A 205 -10.04 -7.71 -1.42
N VAL A 206 -9.74 -8.96 -1.06
CA VAL A 206 -9.66 -9.34 0.34
C VAL A 206 -8.60 -8.50 1.08
N PRO A 207 -8.93 -7.93 2.25
CA PRO A 207 -7.96 -7.20 3.04
C PRO A 207 -6.99 -8.18 3.72
N VAL A 208 -5.70 -7.92 3.58
CA VAL A 208 -4.63 -8.74 4.15
C VAL A 208 -3.67 -7.86 4.93
N VAL A 209 -3.53 -8.10 6.21
CA VAL A 209 -2.51 -7.45 7.04
C VAL A 209 -1.23 -8.29 7.01
N VAL A 210 -0.09 -7.62 6.92
CA VAL A 210 1.21 -8.27 6.76
C VAL A 210 2.10 -7.93 7.95
N ASP A 211 2.55 -8.95 8.67
CA ASP A 211 3.54 -8.77 9.73
C ASP A 211 4.88 -8.32 9.15
N ALA A 212 5.60 -7.48 9.87
CA ALA A 212 6.96 -7.11 9.52
C ALA A 212 7.73 -6.59 10.73
N GLU A 213 8.79 -7.30 11.10
CA GLU A 213 9.72 -6.93 12.16
C GLU A 213 11.14 -6.73 11.65
N ARG A 214 11.48 -7.35 10.52
CA ARG A 214 12.82 -7.35 9.93
C ARG A 214 12.76 -7.10 8.42
N GLN A 215 13.84 -6.53 7.92
CA GLN A 215 13.97 -6.23 6.47
C GLN A 215 13.84 -7.49 5.61
N GLN A 216 14.36 -8.63 6.07
CA GLN A 216 14.28 -9.89 5.34
C GLN A 216 12.83 -10.34 5.10
N GLN A 217 11.92 -10.08 6.06
CA GLN A 217 10.50 -10.39 5.91
C GLN A 217 9.85 -9.52 4.83
N LEU A 218 10.16 -8.23 4.79
CA LEU A 218 9.68 -7.33 3.72
C LEU A 218 10.23 -7.73 2.36
N CYS A 219 11.51 -8.14 2.29
CA CYS A 219 12.11 -8.65 1.06
C CYS A 219 11.41 -9.93 0.56
N ALA A 220 11.10 -10.87 1.46
CA ALA A 220 10.40 -12.11 1.14
C ALA A 220 8.97 -11.83 0.63
N PHE A 221 8.25 -10.92 1.28
CA PHE A 221 6.94 -10.48 0.83
C PHE A 221 7.01 -9.84 -0.57
N GLY A 222 7.92 -8.90 -0.78
CA GLY A 222 8.13 -8.26 -2.07
C GLY A 222 8.48 -9.25 -3.19
N ALA A 223 9.30 -10.26 -2.90
CA ALA A 223 9.61 -11.32 -3.85
C ALA A 223 8.36 -12.14 -4.22
N ALA A 224 7.53 -12.48 -3.25
CA ALA A 224 6.29 -13.22 -3.49
C ALA A 224 5.26 -12.43 -4.30
N VAL A 225 5.14 -11.12 -4.08
CA VAL A 225 4.22 -10.24 -4.81
C VAL A 225 4.64 -10.07 -6.27
N ARG A 226 5.95 -10.06 -6.55
CA ARG A 226 6.50 -9.86 -7.90
C ARG A 226 6.49 -11.12 -8.77
N ALA A 227 6.32 -12.28 -8.18
CA ALA A 227 6.34 -13.57 -8.85
C ALA A 227 4.94 -14.04 -9.31
#